data_3b18bb4d54b1834378724036cf213f74
#
_entry.id   3b18bb4d54b1834378724036cf213f74
#
_cell.length_a   1.000
_cell.length_b   1.000
_cell.length_c   1.000
_cell.angle_alpha   90.00
_cell.angle_beta   90.00
_cell.angle_gamma   90.00
#
_symmetry.space_group_name_H-M   'P 1'
#
loop_
_entity.id
_entity.type
_entity.pdbx_description
1 polymer ?
#
loop_
_entity_poly.entity_id
_entity_poly.type
_entity_poly.pdbx_seq_one_letter_code
_entity_poly.pdbx_strand_id
1 'polypeptide(L)'
;NGPNGKRNDLFAKGNGPNGKRNGPNEKRTKRGRKMNQQIQEKSNYCLNCKIKPCSNKGCPLNNNIPEFIKQIKEQNYKEAYKILQETTVLQPICGRICPHKKQCEGSCVRGIKGEPVSIGDMEAFIGDYAIENNLKFEKNIEENLENKKVAIIGGGPSGLTCAAFLSMNGAKVTIYEKQPKLGGITRYGIPDFRLPREVIDKTVEKILSLGIEAKCNQTLGKDYELVDIEKQYDAVYLSVGANVSSKMNIPGEDLDGVYGGNELLE
;
A
#
# COMPACT_ATOMS: atom_id res chain seq x y z
N ASN A 1 -69.34 -2.89 -12.65
CA ASN A 1 -70.10 -3.06 -11.39
C ASN A 1 -69.14 -3.05 -10.22
N GLY A 2 -69.02 -1.90 -9.52
CA GLY A 2 -68.55 -1.79 -8.15
C GLY A 2 -69.66 -2.18 -7.17
N PRO A 3 -69.61 -1.88 -5.88
CA PRO A 3 -68.88 -0.80 -5.20
C PRO A 3 -68.36 -1.09 -3.77
N ASN A 4 -67.57 -0.13 -3.22
CA ASN A 4 -67.57 0.44 -1.86
C ASN A 4 -67.46 -0.43 -0.60
N GLY A 5 -66.54 -0.05 0.26
CA GLY A 5 -66.76 -0.23 1.70
C GLY A 5 -65.58 0.09 2.65
N LYS A 6 -65.43 1.38 2.99
CA LYS A 6 -65.15 1.97 4.30
C LYS A 6 -63.84 1.63 5.08
N ARG A 7 -63.14 2.73 5.37
CA ARG A 7 -62.17 3.04 6.41
C ARG A 7 -62.55 2.49 7.79
N ASN A 8 -61.53 2.18 8.56
CA ASN A 8 -61.53 2.53 9.99
C ASN A 8 -60.09 2.81 10.45
N ASP A 9 -59.89 4.05 10.87
CA ASP A 9 -58.75 4.53 11.65
C ASP A 9 -58.88 3.96 13.10
N LEU A 10 -57.77 3.55 13.64
CA LEU A 10 -57.63 3.49 15.10
C LEU A 10 -56.16 3.83 15.47
N PHE A 11 -56.05 5.05 16.01
CA PHE A 11 -54.87 5.55 16.70
C PHE A 11 -54.54 4.70 17.93
N ALA A 12 -53.29 4.35 18.11
CA ALA A 12 -52.72 4.09 19.40
C ALA A 12 -51.31 4.69 19.48
N LYS A 13 -51.20 5.76 20.24
CA LYS A 13 -49.94 6.35 20.68
C LYS A 13 -49.27 5.39 21.67
N GLY A 14 -47.97 5.08 21.39
CA GLY A 14 -47.10 4.41 22.34
C GLY A 14 -45.75 5.13 22.35
N ASN A 15 -45.57 6.05 23.29
CA ASN A 15 -44.25 6.63 23.61
C ASN A 15 -43.39 5.56 24.31
N GLY A 16 -42.25 5.19 23.67
CA GLY A 16 -41.19 4.40 24.28
C GLY A 16 -39.84 5.10 24.08
N PRO A 17 -38.87 4.95 24.98
CA PRO A 17 -37.81 5.92 25.22
C PRO A 17 -36.75 5.96 24.08
N ASN A 18 -36.29 7.17 23.81
CA ASN A 18 -35.24 7.54 22.88
C ASN A 18 -33.93 6.74 23.07
N GLY A 19 -33.82 5.60 22.44
CA GLY A 19 -32.54 4.95 22.16
C GLY A 19 -31.97 5.52 20.87
N LYS A 20 -31.12 6.54 20.94
CA LYS A 20 -30.34 7.02 19.80
C LYS A 20 -29.51 5.84 19.28
N ARG A 21 -29.91 5.20 18.20
CA ARG A 21 -29.10 4.27 17.45
C ARG A 21 -27.99 5.10 16.75
N ASN A 22 -26.78 5.08 17.30
CA ASN A 22 -25.63 5.66 16.65
C ASN A 22 -25.48 5.02 15.26
N GLY A 23 -25.67 5.80 14.21
CA GLY A 23 -25.56 5.36 12.82
C GLY A 23 -24.11 4.93 12.48
N PRO A 24 -23.93 4.21 11.35
CA PRO A 24 -22.60 3.72 10.92
C PRO A 24 -21.55 4.83 10.81
N ASN A 25 -21.94 6.04 10.47
CA ASN A 25 -21.04 7.22 10.39
C ASN A 25 -20.51 7.68 11.75
N GLU A 26 -21.29 7.58 12.82
CA GLU A 26 -20.87 8.02 14.17
C GLU A 26 -19.87 7.06 14.80
N LYS A 27 -19.99 5.75 14.53
CA LYS A 27 -19.01 4.74 14.94
C LYS A 27 -17.69 4.90 14.17
N ARG A 28 -17.75 5.23 12.88
CA ARG A 28 -16.57 5.46 12.02
C ARG A 28 -15.78 6.69 12.45
N THR A 29 -16.45 7.79 12.81
CA THR A 29 -15.83 9.02 13.32
C THR A 29 -15.20 8.83 14.71
N LYS A 30 -15.83 8.06 15.61
CA LYS A 30 -15.25 7.75 16.94
C LYS A 30 -14.01 6.87 16.83
N ARG A 31 -14.02 5.86 15.96
CA ARG A 31 -12.87 4.99 15.70
C ARG A 31 -11.70 5.78 15.08
N GLY A 32 -11.97 6.65 14.12
CA GLY A 32 -10.97 7.53 13.51
C GLY A 32 -10.33 8.46 14.52
N ARG A 33 -11.13 9.12 15.41
CA ARG A 33 -10.59 10.00 16.46
C ARG A 33 -9.69 9.25 17.44
N LYS A 34 -10.07 8.04 17.86
CA LYS A 34 -9.25 7.22 18.76
C LYS A 34 -7.95 6.80 18.11
N MET A 35 -7.97 6.43 16.83
CA MET A 35 -6.77 6.07 16.08
C MET A 35 -5.84 7.27 15.92
N ASN A 36 -6.35 8.45 15.58
CA ASN A 36 -5.55 9.67 15.50
C ASN A 36 -4.90 10.02 16.83
N GLN A 37 -5.60 9.87 17.95
CA GLN A 37 -5.04 10.09 19.27
C GLN A 37 -3.91 9.11 19.60
N GLN A 38 -4.07 7.83 19.30
CA GLN A 38 -3.03 6.82 19.53
C GLN A 38 -1.78 7.09 18.67
N ILE A 39 -1.95 7.49 17.41
CA ILE A 39 -0.84 7.84 16.52
C ILE A 39 -0.12 9.09 17.02
N GLN A 40 -0.87 10.08 17.54
CA GLN A 40 -0.32 11.29 18.13
C GLN A 40 0.56 10.96 19.36
N GLU A 41 0.08 10.09 20.25
CA GLU A 41 0.85 9.62 21.42
C GLU A 41 2.14 8.91 20.99
N LYS A 42 2.07 7.99 20.00
CA LYS A 42 3.23 7.31 19.43
C LYS A 42 4.23 8.28 18.82
N SER A 43 3.76 9.30 18.11
CA SER A 43 4.63 10.30 17.48
C SER A 43 5.38 11.14 18.51
N ASN A 44 4.74 11.50 19.64
CA ASN A 44 5.35 12.26 20.72
C ASN A 44 6.51 11.52 21.39
N TYR A 45 6.55 10.19 21.29
CA TYR A 45 7.65 9.37 21.83
C TYR A 45 8.95 9.49 21.03
N CYS A 46 8.91 9.94 19.77
CA CYS A 46 10.10 10.12 18.93
C CYS A 46 10.96 11.30 19.41
N LEU A 47 12.28 11.09 19.52
CA LEU A 47 13.26 12.09 19.95
C LEU A 47 13.66 13.09 18.85
N ASN A 48 13.25 12.88 17.62
CA ASN A 48 13.67 13.66 16.46
C ASN A 48 15.21 13.79 16.33
N CYS A 49 15.90 12.65 16.34
CA CYS A 49 17.37 12.57 16.38
C CYS A 49 18.01 13.23 15.15
N LYS A 50 19.02 14.10 15.35
CA LYS A 50 19.77 14.73 14.25
C LYS A 50 20.52 13.73 13.36
N ILE A 51 21.08 12.65 13.96
CA ILE A 51 21.84 11.62 13.22
C ILE A 51 20.94 10.66 12.44
N LYS A 52 19.63 10.58 12.77
CA LYS A 52 18.60 9.77 12.08
C LYS A 52 18.98 8.29 11.88
N PRO A 53 19.38 7.52 12.92
CA PRO A 53 19.82 6.14 12.72
C PRO A 53 18.71 5.23 12.16
N CYS A 54 17.45 5.48 12.50
CA CYS A 54 16.30 4.77 11.94
C CYS A 54 16.18 4.95 10.41
N SER A 55 16.57 6.12 9.88
CA SER A 55 16.65 6.38 8.43
C SER A 55 17.92 5.78 7.84
N ASN A 56 19.09 6.29 8.27
CA ASN A 56 20.37 6.07 7.60
C ASN A 56 20.91 4.63 7.71
N LYS A 57 20.59 3.92 8.82
CA LYS A 57 21.03 2.54 9.06
C LYS A 57 19.89 1.54 9.03
N GLY A 58 18.68 2.00 9.37
CA GLY A 58 17.54 1.13 9.56
C GLY A 58 16.67 0.98 8.33
N CYS A 59 16.32 2.07 7.66
CA CYS A 59 15.45 2.03 6.48
C CYS A 59 16.27 1.82 5.20
N PRO A 60 16.03 0.74 4.43
CA PRO A 60 16.74 0.52 3.15
C PRO A 60 16.52 1.63 2.11
N LEU A 61 15.37 2.34 2.20
CA LEU A 61 15.04 3.47 1.33
C LEU A 61 15.52 4.81 1.87
N ASN A 62 16.13 4.82 3.06
CA ASN A 62 16.57 6.05 3.73
C ASN A 62 15.41 7.07 3.92
N ASN A 63 14.19 6.61 4.19
CA ASN A 63 13.04 7.48 4.48
C ASN A 63 13.41 8.52 5.54
N ASN A 64 12.99 9.76 5.35
CA ASN A 64 13.24 10.83 6.33
C ASN A 64 12.31 10.68 7.55
N ILE A 65 12.56 9.60 8.34
CA ILE A 65 11.69 9.15 9.42
C ILE A 65 11.46 10.21 10.49
N PRO A 66 12.48 10.88 11.06
CA PRO A 66 12.24 11.88 12.08
C PRO A 66 11.37 13.04 11.58
N GLU A 67 11.51 13.42 10.31
CA GLU A 67 10.76 14.56 9.77
C GLU A 67 9.28 14.21 9.52
N PHE A 68 8.97 13.05 8.91
CA PHE A 68 7.56 12.70 8.74
C PHE A 68 6.85 12.49 10.09
N ILE A 69 7.57 11.96 11.12
CA ILE A 69 7.01 11.83 12.47
C ILE A 69 6.80 13.20 13.12
N LYS A 70 7.69 14.16 12.90
CA LYS A 70 7.51 15.53 13.35
C LYS A 70 6.24 16.14 12.75
N GLN A 71 6.01 15.95 11.45
CA GLN A 71 4.79 16.42 10.80
C GLN A 71 3.52 15.73 11.37
N ILE A 72 3.62 14.46 11.77
CA ILE A 72 2.52 13.79 12.51
C ILE A 72 2.27 14.46 13.86
N LYS A 73 3.32 14.80 14.63
CA LYS A 73 3.18 15.55 15.91
C LYS A 73 2.44 16.87 15.73
N GLU A 74 2.72 17.54 14.64
CA GLU A 74 2.12 18.84 14.28
C GLU A 74 0.75 18.68 13.59
N GLN A 75 0.26 17.43 13.44
CA GLN A 75 -0.98 17.08 12.74
C GLN A 75 -1.00 17.48 11.25
N ASN A 76 0.16 17.72 10.66
CA ASN A 76 0.36 18.04 9.26
C ASN A 76 0.47 16.76 8.41
N TYR A 77 -0.57 15.93 8.40
CA TYR A 77 -0.55 14.61 7.76
C TYR A 77 -0.30 14.64 6.24
N LYS A 78 -0.71 15.73 5.58
CA LYS A 78 -0.40 15.92 4.15
C LYS A 78 1.09 16.08 3.93
N GLU A 79 1.76 16.88 4.76
CA GLU A 79 3.19 17.10 4.67
C GLU A 79 3.97 15.82 5.05
N ALA A 80 3.52 15.09 6.09
CA ALA A 80 4.08 13.78 6.42
C ALA A 80 4.02 12.80 5.22
N TYR A 81 2.91 12.81 4.47
CA TYR A 81 2.76 12.01 3.26
C TYR A 81 3.72 12.44 2.15
N LYS A 82 3.89 13.74 1.90
CA LYS A 82 4.85 14.26 0.90
C LYS A 82 6.27 13.81 1.18
N ILE A 83 6.71 13.93 2.44
CA ILE A 83 8.04 13.49 2.87
C ILE A 83 8.23 11.99 2.62
N LEU A 84 7.24 11.15 2.92
CA LEU A 84 7.32 9.72 2.63
C LEU A 84 7.31 9.43 1.13
N GLN A 85 6.56 10.20 0.34
CA GLN A 85 6.47 10.04 -1.11
C GLN A 85 7.82 10.23 -1.82
N GLU A 86 8.74 11.00 -1.27
CA GLU A 86 10.08 11.20 -1.85
C GLU A 86 10.84 9.89 -2.06
N THR A 87 10.56 8.89 -1.23
CA THR A 87 11.32 7.62 -1.22
C THR A 87 10.47 6.37 -1.38
N THR A 88 9.16 6.42 -1.11
CA THR A 88 8.27 5.28 -1.27
C THR A 88 6.86 5.68 -1.69
N VAL A 89 6.23 4.85 -2.51
CA VAL A 89 4.82 4.96 -2.89
C VAL A 89 3.96 3.84 -2.27
N LEU A 90 4.59 2.95 -1.50
CA LEU A 90 3.99 1.76 -0.90
C LEU A 90 3.78 1.89 0.62
N GLN A 91 3.63 3.11 1.15
CA GLN A 91 3.52 3.38 2.59
C GLN A 91 2.48 2.48 3.30
N PRO A 92 1.25 2.26 2.77
CA PRO A 92 0.27 1.40 3.43
C PRO A 92 0.75 -0.04 3.57
N ILE A 93 1.54 -0.52 2.62
CA ILE A 93 2.10 -1.87 2.57
C ILE A 93 3.35 -1.94 3.46
N CYS A 94 4.34 -1.07 3.24
CA CYS A 94 5.60 -1.02 3.99
C CYS A 94 5.35 -0.91 5.50
N GLY A 95 4.46 -0.01 5.91
CA GLY A 95 4.13 0.18 7.32
C GLY A 95 3.50 -1.03 8.01
N ARG A 96 3.02 -2.04 7.23
CA ARG A 96 2.43 -3.27 7.77
C ARG A 96 3.36 -4.48 7.72
N ILE A 97 4.22 -4.59 6.71
CA ILE A 97 4.92 -5.84 6.43
C ILE A 97 6.46 -5.76 6.47
N CYS A 98 7.04 -4.56 6.45
CA CYS A 98 8.49 -4.44 6.64
C CYS A 98 8.93 -5.11 7.94
N PRO A 99 10.10 -5.74 7.99
CA PRO A 99 10.65 -6.31 9.22
C PRO A 99 11.20 -5.19 10.13
N HIS A 100 10.34 -4.29 10.60
CA HIS A 100 10.68 -3.05 11.30
C HIS A 100 11.68 -3.25 12.45
N LYS A 101 11.54 -4.35 13.23
CA LYS A 101 12.45 -4.70 14.34
C LYS A 101 13.88 -5.02 13.86
N LYS A 102 14.05 -5.40 12.58
CA LYS A 102 15.38 -5.62 11.97
C LYS A 102 15.83 -4.43 11.12
N GLN A 103 14.99 -3.43 10.98
CA GLN A 103 15.22 -2.26 10.13
C GLN A 103 15.10 -0.97 10.95
N CYS A 104 14.15 -0.09 10.61
CA CYS A 104 14.01 1.25 11.16
C CYS A 104 13.78 1.27 12.68
N GLU A 105 12.90 0.42 13.21
CA GLU A 105 12.63 0.33 14.65
C GLU A 105 13.81 -0.29 15.39
N GLY A 106 14.46 -1.33 14.83
CA GLY A 106 15.66 -1.93 15.39
C GLY A 106 16.86 -0.99 15.47
N SER A 107 16.88 0.06 14.65
CA SER A 107 17.91 1.11 14.69
C SER A 107 17.48 2.34 15.50
N CYS A 108 16.30 2.31 16.12
CA CYS A 108 15.81 3.43 16.92
C CYS A 108 16.56 3.60 18.23
N VAL A 109 17.02 4.82 18.53
CA VAL A 109 17.74 5.14 19.77
C VAL A 109 16.93 4.82 21.03
N ARG A 110 15.59 4.95 20.97
CA ARG A 110 14.71 4.56 22.08
C ARG A 110 14.83 3.09 22.43
N GLY A 111 15.07 2.22 21.43
CA GLY A 111 15.24 0.78 21.61
C GLY A 111 16.48 0.36 22.43
N ILE A 112 17.42 1.28 22.72
CA ILE A 112 18.60 1.00 23.54
C ILE A 112 18.24 0.78 25.02
N LYS A 113 17.23 1.51 25.53
CA LYS A 113 16.84 1.48 26.95
C LYS A 113 15.35 1.22 27.17
N GLY A 114 14.61 0.86 26.11
CA GLY A 114 13.16 0.62 26.18
C GLY A 114 12.62 0.17 24.84
N GLU A 115 11.32 0.39 24.60
CA GLU A 115 10.71 0.05 23.34
C GLU A 115 11.10 1.08 22.25
N PRO A 116 11.33 0.65 21.02
CA PRO A 116 11.52 1.58 19.89
C PRO A 116 10.25 2.35 19.58
N VAL A 117 10.38 3.42 18.83
CA VAL A 117 9.25 4.15 18.27
C VAL A 117 8.54 3.25 17.24
N SER A 118 7.21 3.13 17.30
CA SER A 118 6.39 2.35 16.35
C SER A 118 6.32 3.05 14.99
N ILE A 119 7.41 3.01 14.24
CA ILE A 119 7.58 3.71 12.97
C ILE A 119 6.64 3.15 11.91
N GLY A 120 6.54 1.81 11.84
CA GLY A 120 5.65 1.14 10.89
C GLY A 120 4.19 1.53 11.05
N ASP A 121 3.68 1.62 12.27
CA ASP A 121 2.29 2.03 12.51
C ASP A 121 2.01 3.45 12.01
N MET A 122 2.96 4.36 12.17
CA MET A 122 2.83 5.74 11.70
C MET A 122 2.93 5.84 10.18
N GLU A 123 3.80 5.06 9.55
CA GLU A 123 3.91 4.96 8.10
C GLU A 123 2.62 4.40 7.48
N ALA A 124 2.08 3.29 8.05
CA ALA A 124 0.80 2.73 7.63
C ALA A 124 -0.34 3.73 7.76
N PHE A 125 -0.40 4.44 8.90
CA PHE A 125 -1.42 5.47 9.14
C PHE A 125 -1.38 6.59 8.10
N ILE A 126 -0.20 7.11 7.77
CA ILE A 126 -0.08 8.17 6.76
C ILE A 126 -0.46 7.65 5.37
N GLY A 127 -0.09 6.41 5.03
CA GLY A 127 -0.51 5.78 3.78
C GLY A 127 -2.02 5.63 3.68
N ASP A 128 -2.68 5.14 4.73
CA ASP A 128 -4.13 5.01 4.80
C ASP A 128 -4.81 6.39 4.72
N TYR A 129 -4.30 7.37 5.47
CA TYR A 129 -4.79 8.75 5.44
C TYR A 129 -4.74 9.33 4.02
N ALA A 130 -3.66 9.09 3.30
CA ALA A 130 -3.51 9.57 1.92
C ALA A 130 -4.52 8.95 0.96
N ILE A 131 -4.85 7.66 1.15
CA ILE A 131 -5.89 6.96 0.37
C ILE A 131 -7.27 7.49 0.73
N GLU A 132 -7.60 7.54 2.03
CA GLU A 132 -8.93 7.95 2.52
C GLU A 132 -9.28 9.41 2.16
N ASN A 133 -8.27 10.27 2.07
CA ASN A 133 -8.43 11.70 1.74
C ASN A 133 -8.12 12.00 0.26
N ASN A 134 -7.93 11.00 -0.59
CA ASN A 134 -7.63 11.13 -2.02
C ASN A 134 -6.46 12.09 -2.30
N LEU A 135 -5.42 12.06 -1.46
CA LEU A 135 -4.24 12.88 -1.68
C LEU A 135 -3.58 12.48 -3.00
N LYS A 136 -3.28 13.44 -3.84
CA LYS A 136 -2.59 13.21 -5.11
C LYS A 136 -1.10 12.99 -4.88
N PHE A 137 -0.48 12.25 -5.77
CA PHE A 137 0.98 12.24 -5.88
C PHE A 137 1.46 13.59 -6.40
N GLU A 138 2.53 14.12 -5.84
CA GLU A 138 3.22 15.28 -6.40
C GLU A 138 3.99 14.83 -7.63
N LYS A 139 3.81 15.57 -8.73
CA LYS A 139 4.54 15.33 -9.98
C LYS A 139 5.68 16.33 -10.06
N ASN A 140 6.84 15.84 -10.48
CA ASN A 140 8.00 16.66 -10.80
C ASN A 140 8.44 16.29 -12.21
N ILE A 141 7.82 16.92 -13.20
CA ILE A 141 8.05 16.57 -14.62
C ILE A 141 9.48 16.95 -15.01
N GLU A 142 10.21 15.95 -15.43
CA GLU A 142 11.56 16.10 -15.97
C GLU A 142 11.54 16.11 -17.51
N GLU A 143 12.14 17.12 -18.11
CA GLU A 143 12.10 17.36 -19.55
C GLU A 143 12.59 16.15 -20.37
N ASN A 144 13.63 15.45 -19.89
CA ASN A 144 14.18 14.27 -20.54
C ASN A 144 13.30 13.02 -20.44
N LEU A 145 12.32 12.99 -19.53
CA LEU A 145 11.37 11.90 -19.36
C LEU A 145 9.99 12.20 -19.95
N GLU A 146 9.72 13.46 -20.25
CA GLU A 146 8.45 13.84 -20.84
C GLU A 146 8.24 13.12 -22.17
N ASN A 147 7.07 12.47 -22.29
CA ASN A 147 6.67 11.65 -23.45
C ASN A 147 7.49 10.36 -23.69
N LYS A 148 8.50 10.03 -22.91
CA LYS A 148 9.15 8.74 -22.98
C LYS A 148 8.19 7.61 -22.64
N LYS A 149 8.23 6.53 -23.40
CA LYS A 149 7.42 5.34 -23.20
C LYS A 149 8.27 4.28 -22.49
N VAL A 150 7.81 3.80 -21.35
CA VAL A 150 8.51 2.76 -20.60
C VAL A 150 7.60 1.57 -20.38
N ALA A 151 8.09 0.38 -20.76
CA ALA A 151 7.44 -0.88 -20.42
C ALA A 151 8.01 -1.45 -19.13
N ILE A 152 7.14 -1.93 -18.25
CA ILE A 152 7.52 -2.63 -17.01
C ILE A 152 6.98 -4.05 -17.09
N ILE A 153 7.86 -5.03 -16.96
CA ILE A 153 7.51 -6.45 -17.01
C ILE A 153 7.47 -6.98 -15.59
N GLY A 154 6.26 -7.15 -15.07
CA GLY A 154 5.97 -7.57 -13.70
C GLY A 154 5.41 -6.44 -12.84
N GLY A 155 4.17 -6.62 -12.36
CA GLY A 155 3.40 -5.67 -11.54
C GLY A 155 3.53 -5.89 -10.03
N GLY A 156 4.66 -6.42 -9.57
CA GLY A 156 5.01 -6.55 -8.16
C GLY A 156 5.47 -5.25 -7.51
N PRO A 157 5.91 -5.26 -6.24
CA PRO A 157 6.36 -4.05 -5.53
C PRO A 157 7.42 -3.25 -6.28
N SER A 158 8.38 -3.92 -6.89
CA SER A 158 9.44 -3.29 -7.69
C SER A 158 8.87 -2.57 -8.90
N GLY A 159 8.05 -3.26 -9.71
CA GLY A 159 7.44 -2.68 -10.91
C GLY A 159 6.48 -1.54 -10.59
N LEU A 160 5.63 -1.69 -9.56
CA LEU A 160 4.72 -0.65 -9.11
C LEU A 160 5.46 0.62 -8.65
N THR A 161 6.57 0.44 -7.92
CA THR A 161 7.40 1.56 -7.46
C THR A 161 8.06 2.27 -8.63
N CYS A 162 8.70 1.53 -9.54
CA CYS A 162 9.32 2.08 -10.74
C CYS A 162 8.29 2.82 -11.60
N ALA A 163 7.11 2.20 -11.84
CA ALA A 163 6.03 2.81 -12.59
C ALA A 163 5.58 4.15 -12.01
N ALA A 164 5.39 4.20 -10.68
CA ALA A 164 4.94 5.40 -10.02
C ALA A 164 5.97 6.53 -10.15
N PHE A 165 7.25 6.26 -9.85
CA PHE A 165 8.29 7.29 -9.93
C PHE A 165 8.49 7.78 -11.37
N LEU A 166 8.52 6.90 -12.35
CA LEU A 166 8.62 7.29 -13.77
C LEU A 166 7.43 8.15 -14.20
N SER A 167 6.21 7.77 -13.82
CA SER A 167 5.01 8.54 -14.18
C SER A 167 4.92 9.87 -13.44
N MET A 168 5.40 9.96 -12.19
CA MET A 168 5.50 11.23 -11.48
C MET A 168 6.49 12.18 -12.17
N ASN A 169 7.52 11.65 -12.81
CA ASN A 169 8.53 12.42 -13.52
C ASN A 169 8.23 12.63 -15.03
N GLY A 170 7.06 12.20 -15.50
CA GLY A 170 6.57 12.56 -16.85
C GLY A 170 6.55 11.45 -17.88
N ALA A 171 7.09 10.26 -17.59
CA ALA A 171 7.08 9.14 -18.51
C ALA A 171 5.67 8.53 -18.66
N LYS A 172 5.39 7.99 -19.85
CA LYS A 172 4.21 7.16 -20.15
C LYS A 172 4.56 5.72 -19.86
N VAL A 173 3.92 5.13 -18.85
CA VAL A 173 4.28 3.80 -18.36
C VAL A 173 3.17 2.79 -18.64
N THR A 174 3.56 1.61 -19.16
CA THR A 174 2.70 0.43 -19.30
C THR A 174 3.32 -0.72 -18.49
N ILE A 175 2.51 -1.32 -17.60
CA ILE A 175 2.89 -2.52 -16.84
C ILE A 175 2.29 -3.75 -17.52
N TYR A 176 3.10 -4.75 -17.80
CA TYR A 176 2.69 -6.09 -18.24
C TYR A 176 2.80 -7.04 -17.05
N GLU A 177 1.71 -7.73 -16.72
CA GLU A 177 1.62 -8.63 -15.58
C GLU A 177 0.99 -9.97 -16.00
N LYS A 178 1.65 -11.08 -15.64
CA LYS A 178 1.14 -12.43 -15.94
C LYS A 178 -0.13 -12.79 -15.17
N GLN A 179 -0.25 -12.27 -13.96
CA GLN A 179 -1.38 -12.54 -13.07
C GLN A 179 -2.59 -11.65 -13.40
N PRO A 180 -3.82 -12.03 -12.98
CA PRO A 180 -5.02 -11.23 -13.21
C PRO A 180 -5.02 -9.86 -12.53
N LYS A 181 -4.21 -9.67 -11.49
CA LYS A 181 -4.13 -8.41 -10.72
C LYS A 181 -2.68 -8.07 -10.37
N LEU A 182 -2.39 -6.78 -10.31
CA LEU A 182 -1.11 -6.26 -9.84
C LEU A 182 -0.92 -6.51 -8.34
N GLY A 183 0.33 -6.50 -7.88
CA GLY A 183 0.72 -6.65 -6.49
C GLY A 183 1.83 -7.67 -6.27
N GLY A 184 2.02 -8.62 -7.19
CA GLY A 184 3.07 -9.64 -7.08
C GLY A 184 3.05 -10.35 -5.73
N ILE A 185 4.22 -10.55 -5.12
CA ILE A 185 4.36 -11.27 -3.84
C ILE A 185 3.50 -10.68 -2.69
N THR A 186 3.21 -9.38 -2.70
CA THR A 186 2.35 -8.77 -1.66
C THR A 186 0.91 -9.26 -1.75
N ARG A 187 0.47 -9.65 -2.94
CA ARG A 187 -0.87 -10.19 -3.18
C ARG A 187 -0.90 -11.71 -3.13
N TYR A 188 0.03 -12.37 -3.80
CA TYR A 188 0.00 -13.80 -4.05
C TYR A 188 0.84 -14.62 -3.07
N GLY A 189 1.72 -13.98 -2.29
CA GLY A 189 2.58 -14.66 -1.33
C GLY A 189 2.40 -14.25 0.13
N ILE A 190 1.70 -13.12 0.43
CA ILE A 190 1.46 -12.69 1.81
C ILE A 190 0.01 -12.99 2.17
N PRO A 191 -0.26 -13.76 3.25
CA PRO A 191 -1.62 -14.08 3.70
C PRO A 191 -2.44 -12.83 4.04
N ASP A 192 -3.75 -12.88 3.76
CA ASP A 192 -4.68 -11.75 3.94
C ASP A 192 -4.76 -11.24 5.38
N PHE A 193 -4.65 -12.14 6.37
CA PHE A 193 -4.64 -11.75 7.77
C PHE A 193 -3.44 -10.86 8.16
N ARG A 194 -2.34 -10.91 7.39
CA ARG A 194 -1.14 -10.09 7.60
C ARG A 194 -1.15 -8.82 6.75
N LEU A 195 -1.61 -8.91 5.51
CA LEU A 195 -1.76 -7.78 4.60
C LEU A 195 -3.10 -7.90 3.86
N PRO A 196 -4.15 -7.21 4.34
CA PRO A 196 -5.48 -7.27 3.75
C PRO A 196 -5.46 -6.89 2.27
N ARG A 197 -6.15 -7.68 1.45
CA ARG A 197 -6.25 -7.45 -0.01
C ARG A 197 -6.76 -6.05 -0.35
N GLU A 198 -7.68 -5.52 0.45
CA GLU A 198 -8.21 -4.16 0.28
C GLU A 198 -7.10 -3.08 0.35
N VAL A 199 -6.09 -3.26 1.21
CA VAL A 199 -4.95 -2.34 1.33
C VAL A 199 -4.13 -2.36 0.03
N ILE A 200 -3.91 -3.55 -0.53
CA ILE A 200 -3.19 -3.71 -1.79
C ILE A 200 -3.99 -3.08 -2.94
N ASP A 201 -5.29 -3.39 -3.04
CA ASP A 201 -6.16 -2.87 -4.10
C ASP A 201 -6.14 -1.34 -4.11
N LYS A 202 -6.39 -0.70 -2.97
CA LYS A 202 -6.39 0.76 -2.86
C LYS A 202 -5.02 1.39 -3.14
N THR A 203 -3.93 0.72 -2.75
CA THR A 203 -2.57 1.19 -3.04
C THR A 203 -2.28 1.13 -4.55
N VAL A 204 -2.65 0.02 -5.18
CA VAL A 204 -2.51 -0.15 -6.64
C VAL A 204 -3.38 0.86 -7.39
N GLU A 205 -4.65 1.01 -7.04
CA GLU A 205 -5.56 2.00 -7.64
C GLU A 205 -4.98 3.41 -7.55
N LYS A 206 -4.44 3.78 -6.39
CA LYS A 206 -3.79 5.07 -6.21
C LYS A 206 -2.58 5.25 -7.14
N ILE A 207 -1.75 4.23 -7.30
CA ILE A 207 -0.60 4.25 -8.22
C ILE A 207 -1.08 4.37 -9.67
N LEU A 208 -2.06 3.58 -10.08
CA LEU A 208 -2.63 3.64 -11.43
C LEU A 208 -3.29 4.99 -11.75
N SER A 209 -3.74 5.73 -10.74
CA SER A 209 -4.29 7.09 -10.92
C SER A 209 -3.28 8.11 -11.47
N LEU A 210 -1.99 7.76 -11.54
CA LEU A 210 -0.94 8.54 -12.23
C LEU A 210 -1.07 8.50 -13.75
N GLY A 211 -1.96 7.66 -14.30
CA GLY A 211 -2.15 7.43 -15.74
C GLY A 211 -1.34 6.24 -16.27
N ILE A 212 -0.94 5.34 -15.38
CA ILE A 212 -0.21 4.10 -15.74
C ILE A 212 -1.21 3.12 -16.36
N GLU A 213 -0.87 2.58 -17.54
CA GLU A 213 -1.60 1.48 -18.16
C GLU A 213 -1.18 0.15 -17.56
N ALA A 214 -2.15 -0.72 -17.24
CA ALA A 214 -1.87 -2.07 -16.74
C ALA A 214 -2.48 -3.12 -17.68
N LYS A 215 -1.64 -4.00 -18.21
CA LYS A 215 -2.00 -5.15 -19.05
C LYS A 215 -1.78 -6.43 -18.25
N CYS A 216 -2.83 -6.88 -17.56
CA CYS A 216 -2.80 -8.15 -16.82
C CYS A 216 -3.08 -9.35 -17.75
N ASN A 217 -2.81 -10.57 -17.24
CA ASN A 217 -2.88 -11.83 -18.01
C ASN A 217 -1.97 -11.81 -19.27
N GLN A 218 -0.81 -11.18 -19.15
CA GLN A 218 0.18 -11.06 -20.21
C GLN A 218 1.51 -11.64 -19.74
N THR A 219 1.88 -12.80 -20.28
CA THR A 219 3.09 -13.54 -19.89
C THR A 219 4.18 -13.37 -20.94
N LEU A 220 5.34 -12.87 -20.54
CA LEU A 220 6.53 -12.78 -21.38
C LEU A 220 6.96 -14.18 -21.85
N GLY A 221 7.24 -14.32 -23.15
CA GLY A 221 7.63 -15.58 -23.78
C GLY A 221 6.45 -16.49 -24.11
N LYS A 222 5.18 -16.04 -23.87
CA LYS A 222 3.96 -16.76 -24.22
C LYS A 222 2.98 -15.88 -25.00
N ASP A 223 2.63 -14.73 -24.45
CA ASP A 223 1.65 -13.80 -25.03
C ASP A 223 2.34 -12.69 -25.83
N TYR A 224 3.60 -12.42 -25.55
CA TYR A 224 4.45 -11.45 -26.27
C TYR A 224 5.93 -11.77 -26.04
N GLU A 225 6.78 -11.29 -26.97
CA GLU A 225 8.24 -11.43 -26.89
C GLU A 225 8.91 -10.13 -26.44
N LEU A 226 10.04 -10.23 -25.74
CA LEU A 226 10.79 -9.07 -25.26
C LEU A 226 11.22 -8.15 -26.42
N VAL A 227 11.67 -8.74 -27.51
CA VAL A 227 12.13 -8.02 -28.70
C VAL A 227 11.03 -7.15 -29.33
N ASP A 228 9.77 -7.51 -29.16
CA ASP A 228 8.66 -6.73 -29.69
C ASP A 228 8.27 -5.57 -28.77
N ILE A 229 8.47 -5.74 -27.46
CA ILE A 229 8.35 -4.64 -26.50
C ILE A 229 9.47 -3.62 -26.70
N GLU A 230 10.71 -4.05 -26.87
CA GLU A 230 11.87 -3.17 -27.11
C GLU A 230 11.71 -2.26 -28.33
N LYS A 231 11.01 -2.72 -29.38
CA LYS A 231 10.70 -1.89 -30.56
C LYS A 231 9.65 -0.79 -30.31
N GLN A 232 8.82 -0.94 -29.29
CA GLN A 232 7.66 -0.08 -29.03
C GLN A 232 7.91 0.95 -27.92
N TYR A 233 8.90 0.72 -27.08
CA TYR A 233 9.19 1.51 -25.89
C TYR A 233 10.62 2.05 -25.92
N ASP A 234 10.83 3.22 -25.30
CA ASP A 234 12.15 3.82 -25.16
C ASP A 234 13.03 3.08 -24.15
N ALA A 235 12.40 2.40 -23.18
CA ALA A 235 13.09 1.58 -22.19
C ALA A 235 12.19 0.45 -21.68
N VAL A 236 12.81 -0.63 -21.20
CA VAL A 236 12.12 -1.78 -20.59
C VAL A 236 12.73 -2.04 -19.21
N TYR A 237 11.87 -2.17 -18.19
CA TYR A 237 12.27 -2.54 -16.84
C TYR A 237 11.76 -3.93 -16.50
N LEU A 238 12.67 -4.84 -16.20
CA LEU A 238 12.37 -6.23 -15.85
C LEU A 238 12.22 -6.36 -14.32
N SER A 239 11.03 -6.72 -13.85
CA SER A 239 10.69 -6.92 -12.43
C SER A 239 9.84 -8.18 -12.21
N VAL A 240 10.21 -9.24 -12.89
CA VAL A 240 9.47 -10.51 -13.00
C VAL A 240 9.34 -11.29 -11.66
N GLY A 241 10.12 -10.90 -10.65
CA GLY A 241 10.12 -11.55 -9.34
C GLY A 241 10.76 -12.94 -9.34
N ALA A 242 10.53 -13.69 -8.25
CA ALA A 242 11.05 -15.05 -8.04
C ALA A 242 9.95 -15.96 -7.47
N ASN A 243 8.85 -16.14 -8.24
CA ASN A 243 7.68 -16.89 -7.78
C ASN A 243 7.85 -18.41 -7.86
N VAL A 244 8.84 -18.90 -8.63
CA VAL A 244 9.11 -20.34 -8.74
C VAL A 244 9.88 -20.79 -7.51
N SER A 245 9.36 -21.79 -6.80
CA SER A 245 10.04 -22.40 -5.66
C SER A 245 11.28 -23.13 -6.11
N SER A 246 12.40 -22.92 -5.41
CA SER A 246 13.63 -23.67 -5.67
C SER A 246 13.50 -25.09 -5.11
N LYS A 247 13.94 -26.09 -5.88
CA LYS A 247 14.02 -27.47 -5.41
C LYS A 247 15.18 -27.63 -4.44
N MET A 248 14.95 -28.42 -3.38
CA MET A 248 15.98 -28.79 -2.41
C MET A 248 16.82 -30.00 -2.87
N ASN A 249 16.32 -30.75 -3.86
CA ASN A 249 16.93 -31.98 -4.42
C ASN A 249 17.11 -33.07 -3.33
N ILE A 250 16.09 -33.27 -2.52
CA ILE A 250 16.03 -34.31 -1.49
C ILE A 250 15.04 -35.40 -1.87
N PRO A 251 15.22 -36.67 -1.42
CA PRO A 251 14.26 -37.74 -1.64
C PRO A 251 12.88 -37.38 -1.09
N GLY A 252 11.83 -37.59 -1.91
CA GLY A 252 10.45 -37.33 -1.53
C GLY A 252 9.93 -35.91 -1.83
N GLU A 253 10.76 -35.03 -2.39
CA GLU A 253 10.33 -33.68 -2.75
C GLU A 253 9.24 -33.66 -3.83
N ASP A 254 9.17 -34.69 -4.65
CA ASP A 254 8.25 -34.86 -5.79
C ASP A 254 7.05 -35.75 -5.46
N LEU A 255 6.83 -36.12 -4.18
CA LEU A 255 5.68 -36.87 -3.75
C LEU A 255 4.40 -36.03 -3.75
N ASP A 256 3.25 -36.70 -4.00
CA ASP A 256 1.95 -36.06 -3.87
C ASP A 256 1.73 -35.46 -2.47
N GLY A 257 1.30 -34.22 -2.40
CA GLY A 257 1.10 -33.49 -1.15
C GLY A 257 2.33 -32.71 -0.67
N VAL A 258 3.46 -32.75 -1.39
CA VAL A 258 4.63 -31.89 -1.16
C VAL A 258 4.56 -30.68 -2.11
N TYR A 259 4.53 -29.50 -1.55
CA TYR A 259 4.38 -28.24 -2.30
C TYR A 259 5.54 -27.29 -2.02
N GLY A 260 5.94 -26.54 -3.03
CA GLY A 260 6.80 -25.38 -2.84
C GLY A 260 6.09 -24.28 -2.04
N GLY A 261 6.81 -23.57 -1.17
CA GLY A 261 6.20 -22.55 -0.30
C GLY A 261 5.44 -21.45 -1.07
N ASN A 262 5.92 -21.05 -2.24
CA ASN A 262 5.23 -20.06 -3.07
C ASN A 262 3.94 -20.64 -3.67
N GLU A 263 3.96 -21.88 -4.13
CA GLU A 263 2.79 -22.58 -4.68
C GLU A 263 1.68 -22.78 -3.64
N LEU A 264 2.05 -23.03 -2.38
CA LEU A 264 1.10 -23.19 -1.28
C LEU A 264 0.42 -21.86 -0.91
N LEU A 265 1.07 -20.72 -1.14
CA LEU A 265 0.58 -19.38 -0.77
C LEU A 265 -0.25 -18.72 -1.89
N GLU A 266 -0.14 -19.20 -3.11
CA GLU A 266 -0.86 -18.71 -4.29
C GLU A 266 -2.30 -19.25 -4.34
#